data_5475cb7c96351e721c15831411937782
#
_entry.id   5475cb7c96351e721c15831411937782
#
_cell.length_a   1.000
_cell.length_b   1.000
_cell.length_c   1.000
_cell.angle_alpha   90.00
_cell.angle_beta   90.00
_cell.angle_gamma   90.00
#
_symmetry.space_group_name_H-M   'P 1'
#
loop_
_entity.id
_entity.type
_entity.pdbx_description
1 polymer ?
#
loop_
_entity_poly.entity_id
_entity_poly.type
_entity_poly.pdbx_seq_one_letter_code
_entity_poly.pdbx_strand_id
1 'polypeptide(L)'
;MARKNRTTPDKRRWEGYLIVGVLLILLGIFAFIRPESMLTGAVVIYGVIAIVMGIEDLVVYARLSRFISFGPMLSLISGILSVMCGVMLIANPNVGKWALTILLPIWFIAHCISELTRTNLIRLIGNPFYYYFSLILNILGLVLGFVMIFSPALSFVTLRAICYMVAIYLILFGIESIIAAFARRNSDW
;
A
#
# COMPACT_ATOMS: atom_id res chain seq x y z
N MET A 1 -29.01 1.06 -45.22
CA MET A 1 -27.64 0.52 -45.02
C MET A 1 -26.85 1.53 -44.21
N ALA A 2 -26.81 1.39 -42.89
CA ALA A 2 -26.04 2.26 -42.01
C ALA A 2 -24.70 1.57 -41.69
N ARG A 3 -23.63 2.08 -42.26
CA ARG A 3 -22.25 1.63 -42.06
C ARG A 3 -21.83 2.08 -40.68
N LYS A 4 -21.95 1.17 -39.71
CA LYS A 4 -21.50 1.38 -38.32
C LYS A 4 -19.98 1.59 -38.32
N ASN A 5 -19.58 2.84 -38.18
CA ASN A 5 -18.17 3.23 -37.96
C ASN A 5 -17.68 2.53 -36.71
N ARG A 6 -17.03 1.38 -36.84
CA ARG A 6 -16.23 0.78 -35.76
C ARG A 6 -14.94 1.57 -35.66
N THR A 7 -15.00 2.64 -34.93
CA THR A 7 -13.81 3.36 -34.48
C THR A 7 -13.03 2.47 -33.51
N THR A 8 -11.81 2.29 -33.81
CA THR A 8 -10.73 1.52 -33.21
C THR A 8 -10.44 1.84 -31.71
N PRO A 9 -11.18 1.31 -30.71
CA PRO A 9 -10.80 1.46 -29.32
C PRO A 9 -9.89 0.34 -28.82
N ASP A 10 -9.76 -0.76 -29.55
CA ASP A 10 -9.21 -1.99 -29.00
C ASP A 10 -7.69 -2.14 -29.17
N LYS A 11 -7.12 -1.61 -30.25
CA LYS A 11 -5.66 -1.61 -30.44
C LYS A 11 -4.89 -0.84 -29.35
N ARG A 12 -5.47 0.23 -28.83
CA ARG A 12 -4.87 1.07 -27.78
C ARG A 12 -4.92 0.43 -26.39
N ARG A 13 -5.80 -0.52 -26.20
CA ARG A 13 -5.97 -1.21 -24.88
C ARG A 13 -4.93 -2.31 -24.67
N TRP A 14 -4.67 -3.17 -25.65
CA TRP A 14 -3.68 -4.24 -25.49
C TRP A 14 -2.26 -3.68 -25.37
N GLU A 15 -1.93 -2.60 -26.10
CA GLU A 15 -0.66 -1.88 -25.96
C GLU A 15 -0.49 -1.33 -24.54
N GLY A 16 -1.56 -0.79 -23.94
CA GLY A 16 -1.55 -0.32 -22.56
C GLY A 16 -1.23 -1.43 -21.54
N TYR A 17 -1.86 -2.59 -21.67
CA TYR A 17 -1.58 -3.74 -20.81
C TYR A 17 -0.15 -4.27 -20.97
N LEU A 18 0.38 -4.24 -22.18
CA LEU A 18 1.74 -4.66 -22.45
C LEU A 18 2.76 -3.69 -21.84
N ILE A 19 2.56 -2.37 -22.02
CA ILE A 19 3.43 -1.35 -21.44
C ILE A 19 3.40 -1.43 -19.90
N VAL A 20 2.22 -1.54 -19.31
CA VAL A 20 2.06 -1.68 -17.86
C VAL A 20 2.74 -2.96 -17.37
N GLY A 21 2.56 -4.09 -18.05
CA GLY A 21 3.19 -5.35 -17.68
C GLY A 21 4.72 -5.29 -17.70
N VAL A 22 5.30 -4.70 -18.74
CA VAL A 22 6.76 -4.51 -18.85
C VAL A 22 7.26 -3.56 -17.75
N LEU A 23 6.58 -2.44 -17.50
CA LEU A 23 6.93 -1.51 -16.45
C LEU A 23 6.90 -2.17 -15.06
N LEU A 24 5.88 -2.98 -14.79
CA LEU A 24 5.74 -3.69 -13.51
C LEU A 24 6.85 -4.72 -13.31
N ILE A 25 7.24 -5.46 -14.36
CA ILE A 25 8.36 -6.40 -14.30
C ILE A 25 9.66 -5.65 -14.02
N LEU A 26 9.94 -4.57 -14.74
CA LEU A 26 11.14 -3.76 -14.53
C LEU A 26 11.18 -3.19 -13.10
N LEU A 27 10.05 -2.68 -12.61
CA LEU A 27 9.94 -2.16 -11.24
C LEU A 27 10.13 -3.28 -10.21
N GLY A 28 9.57 -4.47 -10.45
CA GLY A 28 9.73 -5.64 -9.59
C GLY A 28 11.18 -6.13 -9.52
N ILE A 29 11.87 -6.19 -10.65
CA ILE A 29 13.30 -6.54 -10.71
C ILE A 29 14.13 -5.49 -9.98
N PHE A 30 13.87 -4.20 -10.19
CA PHE A 30 14.55 -3.13 -9.48
C PHE A 30 14.34 -3.21 -7.97
N ALA A 31 13.11 -3.47 -7.53
CA ALA A 31 12.74 -3.64 -6.13
C ALA A 31 13.45 -4.84 -5.49
N PHE A 32 13.62 -5.93 -6.26
CA PHE A 32 14.33 -7.12 -5.81
C PHE A 32 15.85 -6.87 -5.63
N ILE A 33 16.46 -6.14 -6.57
CA ILE A 33 17.90 -5.84 -6.52
C ILE A 33 18.22 -4.81 -5.43
N ARG A 34 17.35 -3.81 -5.23
CA ARG A 34 17.57 -2.68 -4.30
C ARG A 34 16.37 -2.40 -3.40
N PRO A 35 16.10 -3.28 -2.41
CA PRO A 35 14.94 -3.12 -1.53
C PRO A 35 15.00 -1.82 -0.71
N GLU A 36 16.19 -1.34 -0.35
CA GLU A 36 16.34 -0.07 0.37
C GLU A 36 15.96 1.16 -0.46
N SER A 37 16.27 1.12 -1.76
CA SER A 37 15.86 2.19 -2.69
C SER A 37 14.34 2.18 -2.89
N MET A 38 13.73 1.00 -2.90
CA MET A 38 12.27 0.87 -2.95
C MET A 38 11.60 1.46 -1.70
N LEU A 39 12.12 1.16 -0.50
CA LEU A 39 11.64 1.79 0.74
C LEU A 39 11.78 3.31 0.70
N THR A 40 12.91 3.81 0.20
CA THR A 40 13.11 5.24 0.03
C THR A 40 12.09 5.85 -0.91
N GLY A 41 11.85 5.20 -2.05
CA GLY A 41 10.84 5.64 -3.02
C GLY A 41 9.42 5.63 -2.41
N ALA A 42 9.06 4.60 -1.67
CA ALA A 42 7.78 4.53 -0.98
C ALA A 42 7.60 5.66 0.04
N VAL A 43 8.63 5.98 0.82
CA VAL A 43 8.61 7.11 1.76
C VAL A 43 8.43 8.44 1.04
N VAL A 44 9.12 8.66 -0.07
CA VAL A 44 8.99 9.90 -0.87
C VAL A 44 7.58 10.01 -1.46
N ILE A 45 7.04 8.93 -2.04
CA ILE A 45 5.67 8.90 -2.57
C ILE A 45 4.67 9.20 -1.46
N TYR A 46 4.83 8.59 -0.28
CA TYR A 46 3.98 8.87 0.87
C TYR A 46 4.09 10.34 1.32
N GLY A 47 5.29 10.91 1.30
CA GLY A 47 5.53 12.31 1.59
C GLY A 47 4.76 13.25 0.63
N VAL A 48 4.77 12.94 -0.68
CA VAL A 48 3.99 13.70 -1.67
C VAL A 48 2.48 13.57 -1.40
N ILE A 49 2.00 12.36 -1.13
CA ILE A 49 0.58 12.11 -0.81
C ILE A 49 0.19 12.88 0.46
N ALA A 50 1.02 12.88 1.49
CA ALA A 50 0.78 13.60 2.73
C ALA A 50 0.68 15.12 2.52
N ILE A 51 1.50 15.69 1.65
CA ILE A 51 1.39 17.12 1.27
C ILE A 51 0.07 17.39 0.56
N VAL A 52 -0.30 16.56 -0.41
CA VAL A 52 -1.55 16.74 -1.16
C VAL A 52 -2.76 16.65 -0.23
N MET A 53 -2.81 15.63 0.64
CA MET A 53 -3.88 15.50 1.64
C MET A 53 -3.89 16.65 2.64
N GLY A 54 -2.72 17.12 3.08
CA GLY A 54 -2.62 18.27 3.97
C GLY A 54 -3.12 19.57 3.33
N ILE A 55 -2.85 19.77 2.04
CA ILE A 55 -3.42 20.93 1.29
C ILE A 55 -4.93 20.78 1.17
N GLU A 56 -5.45 19.58 0.92
CA GLU A 56 -6.89 19.31 0.88
C GLU A 56 -7.55 19.66 2.23
N ASP A 57 -6.99 19.23 3.35
CA ASP A 57 -7.47 19.55 4.70
C ASP A 57 -7.50 21.06 4.95
N LEU A 58 -6.48 21.81 4.50
CA LEU A 58 -6.41 23.26 4.61
C LEU A 58 -7.50 23.94 3.76
N VAL A 59 -7.78 23.41 2.56
CA VAL A 59 -8.88 23.92 1.70
C VAL A 59 -10.23 23.65 2.35
N VAL A 60 -10.42 22.47 2.95
CA VAL A 60 -11.63 22.12 3.71
C VAL A 60 -11.82 23.10 4.87
N TYR A 61 -10.76 23.35 5.63
CA TYR A 61 -10.82 24.37 6.69
C TYR A 61 -11.24 25.75 6.17
N ALA A 62 -10.62 26.22 5.10
CA ALA A 62 -10.91 27.54 4.53
C ALA A 62 -12.37 27.68 4.05
N ARG A 63 -12.98 26.58 3.60
CA ARG A 63 -14.38 26.55 3.16
C ARG A 63 -15.39 26.43 4.31
N LEU A 64 -15.09 25.63 5.33
CA LEU A 64 -16.02 25.31 6.42
C LEU A 64 -15.89 26.21 7.63
N SER A 65 -14.76 26.90 7.81
CA SER A 65 -14.51 27.78 8.97
C SER A 65 -15.53 28.92 9.12
N ARG A 66 -16.24 29.25 8.04
CA ARG A 66 -17.31 30.28 8.04
C ARG A 66 -18.64 29.79 8.62
N PHE A 67 -18.83 28.46 8.77
CA PHE A 67 -20.14 27.88 9.10
C PHE A 67 -20.17 27.12 10.43
N ILE A 68 -19.03 26.57 10.89
CA ILE A 68 -18.96 25.69 12.07
C ILE A 68 -17.68 26.00 12.86
N SER A 69 -17.79 26.12 14.21
CA SER A 69 -16.67 26.61 15.06
C SER A 69 -15.61 25.54 15.39
N PHE A 70 -15.94 24.29 15.64
CA PHE A 70 -14.99 23.32 16.22
C PHE A 70 -14.44 22.27 15.24
N GLY A 71 -15.26 21.74 14.34
CA GLY A 71 -14.85 20.71 13.38
C GLY A 71 -13.74 21.13 12.42
N PRO A 72 -13.83 22.33 11.80
CA PRO A 72 -12.81 22.83 10.88
C PRO A 72 -11.44 23.03 11.51
N MET A 73 -11.37 23.33 12.82
CA MET A 73 -10.09 23.55 13.50
C MET A 73 -9.22 22.26 13.53
N LEU A 74 -9.83 21.08 13.60
CA LEU A 74 -9.14 19.82 13.48
C LEU A 74 -8.54 19.61 12.09
N SER A 75 -9.26 20.01 11.02
CA SER A 75 -8.74 19.97 9.65
C SER A 75 -7.57 20.92 9.45
N LEU A 76 -7.56 22.09 10.11
CA LEU A 76 -6.42 23.01 10.07
C LEU A 76 -5.17 22.36 10.70
N ILE A 77 -5.31 21.80 11.89
CA ILE A 77 -4.21 21.15 12.60
C ILE A 77 -3.71 19.95 11.82
N SER A 78 -4.62 19.09 11.35
CA SER A 78 -4.30 17.92 10.50
C SER A 78 -3.57 18.34 9.24
N GLY A 79 -4.07 19.34 8.53
CA GLY A 79 -3.47 19.83 7.28
C GLY A 79 -2.06 20.37 7.48
N ILE A 80 -1.84 21.21 8.50
CA ILE A 80 -0.51 21.72 8.81
C ILE A 80 0.45 20.58 9.15
N LEU A 81 0.05 19.66 10.03
CA LEU A 81 0.87 18.52 10.43
C LEU A 81 1.19 17.61 9.25
N SER A 82 0.22 17.34 8.38
CA SER A 82 0.40 16.49 7.19
C SER A 82 1.38 17.12 6.20
N VAL A 83 1.27 18.43 5.94
CA VAL A 83 2.22 19.14 5.06
C VAL A 83 3.61 19.13 5.67
N MET A 84 3.77 19.47 6.95
CA MET A 84 5.07 19.44 7.62
C MET A 84 5.71 18.06 7.61
N CYS A 85 4.93 17.02 7.92
CA CYS A 85 5.38 15.64 7.88
C CYS A 85 5.79 15.24 6.46
N GLY A 86 4.98 15.55 5.45
CA GLY A 86 5.27 15.25 4.05
C GLY A 86 6.55 15.93 3.57
N VAL A 87 6.77 17.20 3.87
CA VAL A 87 8.02 17.92 3.55
C VAL A 87 9.22 17.27 4.24
N MET A 88 9.08 16.91 5.52
CA MET A 88 10.14 16.24 6.27
C MET A 88 10.51 14.88 5.68
N LEU A 89 9.51 14.10 5.23
CA LEU A 89 9.74 12.80 4.60
C LEU A 89 10.47 12.91 3.26
N ILE A 90 10.17 13.95 2.47
CA ILE A 90 10.86 14.20 1.19
C ILE A 90 12.27 14.71 1.43
N ALA A 91 12.46 15.62 2.38
CA ALA A 91 13.77 16.18 2.69
C ALA A 91 14.72 15.15 3.30
N ASN A 92 14.21 14.25 4.15
CA ASN A 92 14.98 13.23 4.84
C ASN A 92 14.29 11.86 4.82
N PRO A 93 14.37 11.11 3.71
CA PRO A 93 13.69 9.81 3.60
C PRO A 93 14.14 8.78 4.64
N ASN A 94 15.33 8.93 5.20
CA ASN A 94 15.83 8.05 6.26
C ASN A 94 14.99 8.17 7.55
N VAL A 95 14.51 9.37 7.87
CA VAL A 95 13.60 9.58 9.00
C VAL A 95 12.28 8.82 8.77
N GLY A 96 11.79 8.82 7.54
CA GLY A 96 10.61 8.04 7.17
C GLY A 96 10.81 6.53 7.31
N LYS A 97 11.99 6.02 6.97
CA LYS A 97 12.32 4.59 7.19
C LYS A 97 12.32 4.23 8.67
N TRP A 98 12.88 5.10 9.51
CA TRP A 98 12.85 4.93 10.96
C TRP A 98 11.42 4.99 11.50
N ALA A 99 10.60 5.92 11.02
CA ALA A 99 9.19 6.00 11.38
C ALA A 99 8.44 4.71 11.01
N LEU A 100 8.66 4.18 9.81
CA LEU A 100 8.09 2.90 9.39
C LEU A 100 8.53 1.73 10.29
N THR A 101 9.79 1.73 10.71
CA THR A 101 10.35 0.71 11.60
C THR A 101 9.65 0.66 12.95
N ILE A 102 9.25 1.82 13.48
CA ILE A 102 8.53 1.92 14.75
C ILE A 102 7.02 1.66 14.56
N LEU A 103 6.47 2.15 13.46
CA LEU A 103 5.03 2.04 13.19
C LEU A 103 4.61 0.63 12.79
N LEU A 104 5.50 -0.11 12.11
CA LEU A 104 5.24 -1.47 11.63
C LEU A 104 4.84 -2.43 12.75
N PRO A 105 5.59 -2.59 13.85
CA PRO A 105 5.20 -3.48 14.94
C PRO A 105 3.89 -3.06 15.60
N ILE A 106 3.63 -1.76 15.75
CA ILE A 106 2.38 -1.25 16.34
C ILE A 106 1.20 -1.64 15.45
N TRP A 107 1.31 -1.39 14.14
CA TRP A 107 0.29 -1.78 13.17
C TRP A 107 0.09 -3.30 13.15
N PHE A 108 1.17 -4.07 13.21
CA PHE A 108 1.14 -5.52 13.18
C PHE A 108 0.42 -6.11 14.40
N ILE A 109 0.69 -5.59 15.59
CA ILE A 109 -0.01 -5.96 16.82
C ILE A 109 -1.51 -5.61 16.72
N ALA A 110 -1.83 -4.39 16.28
CA ALA A 110 -3.21 -3.97 16.10
C ALA A 110 -3.97 -4.86 15.09
N HIS A 111 -3.29 -5.24 14.00
CA HIS A 111 -3.83 -6.17 13.02
C HIS A 111 -4.11 -7.55 13.59
N CYS A 112 -3.14 -8.13 14.32
CA CYS A 112 -3.31 -9.44 14.98
C CYS A 112 -4.46 -9.42 16.01
N ILE A 113 -4.61 -8.35 16.78
CA ILE A 113 -5.73 -8.21 17.73
C ILE A 113 -7.06 -8.14 16.98
N SER A 114 -7.12 -7.39 15.88
CA SER A 114 -8.32 -7.32 15.05
C SER A 114 -8.71 -8.68 14.46
N GLU A 115 -7.73 -9.44 13.95
CA GLU A 115 -7.96 -10.77 13.40
C GLU A 115 -8.36 -11.79 14.48
N LEU A 116 -7.80 -11.72 15.68
CA LEU A 116 -8.24 -12.54 16.82
C LEU A 116 -9.72 -12.32 17.14
N THR A 117 -10.17 -11.06 17.07
CA THR A 117 -11.59 -10.72 17.28
C THR A 117 -12.47 -11.33 16.19
N ARG A 118 -12.04 -11.30 14.93
CA ARG A 118 -12.77 -11.93 13.82
C ARG A 118 -12.79 -13.44 13.89
N THR A 119 -11.70 -14.05 14.37
CA THR A 119 -11.59 -15.52 14.50
C THR A 119 -12.67 -16.08 15.44
N ASN A 120 -13.09 -15.32 16.47
CA ASN A 120 -14.21 -15.71 17.32
C ASN A 120 -15.56 -15.79 16.57
N LEU A 121 -15.77 -14.97 15.56
CA LEU A 121 -16.97 -15.03 14.69
C LEU A 121 -16.94 -16.27 13.78
N ILE A 122 -15.76 -16.66 13.31
CA ILE A 122 -15.60 -17.84 12.43
C ILE A 122 -15.88 -19.15 13.20
N ARG A 123 -15.63 -19.17 14.50
CA ARG A 123 -16.00 -20.30 15.37
C ARG A 123 -17.49 -20.68 15.30
N LEU A 124 -18.34 -19.69 15.03
CA LEU A 124 -19.80 -19.89 14.92
C LEU A 124 -20.24 -20.49 13.57
N ILE A 125 -19.42 -20.40 12.53
CA ILE A 125 -19.85 -20.67 11.14
C ILE A 125 -19.20 -21.94 10.57
N GLY A 126 -18.11 -22.50 11.19
CA GLY A 126 -17.48 -23.48 10.40
C GLY A 126 -16.39 -24.38 10.92
N ASN A 127 -15.34 -24.50 10.21
CA ASN A 127 -14.36 -25.55 10.26
C ASN A 127 -13.39 -25.37 11.46
N PRO A 128 -13.32 -26.30 12.42
CA PRO A 128 -12.47 -26.18 13.60
C PRO A 128 -10.98 -26.08 13.25
N PHE A 129 -10.54 -26.69 12.14
CA PHE A 129 -9.16 -26.61 11.68
C PHE A 129 -8.74 -25.16 11.34
N TYR A 130 -9.58 -24.44 10.61
CA TYR A 130 -9.31 -23.05 10.25
C TYR A 130 -9.26 -22.15 11.48
N TYR A 131 -10.13 -22.39 12.46
CA TYR A 131 -10.14 -21.65 13.72
C TYR A 131 -8.82 -21.78 14.49
N TYR A 132 -8.37 -23.01 14.75
CA TYR A 132 -7.12 -23.23 15.47
C TYR A 132 -5.90 -22.74 14.71
N PHE A 133 -5.86 -22.93 13.39
CA PHE A 133 -4.77 -22.45 12.55
C PHE A 133 -4.66 -20.92 12.56
N SER A 134 -5.77 -20.20 12.39
CA SER A 134 -5.83 -18.75 12.46
C SER A 134 -5.43 -18.22 13.84
N LEU A 135 -5.91 -18.88 14.90
CA LEU A 135 -5.60 -18.51 16.28
C LEU A 135 -4.09 -18.62 16.57
N ILE A 136 -3.47 -19.72 16.18
CA ILE A 136 -2.02 -19.93 16.37
C ILE A 136 -1.22 -18.89 15.60
N LEU A 137 -1.57 -18.63 14.33
CA LEU A 137 -0.87 -17.63 13.51
C LEU A 137 -0.98 -16.22 14.11
N ASN A 138 -2.16 -15.83 14.59
CA ASN A 138 -2.36 -14.52 15.18
C ASN A 138 -1.66 -14.35 16.54
N ILE A 139 -1.61 -15.41 17.36
CA ILE A 139 -0.82 -15.39 18.60
C ILE A 139 0.68 -15.28 18.29
N LEU A 140 1.17 -16.06 17.33
CA LEU A 140 2.57 -15.99 16.87
C LEU A 140 2.89 -14.61 16.32
N GLY A 141 1.97 -14.02 15.53
CA GLY A 141 2.09 -12.67 15.02
C GLY A 141 2.15 -11.63 16.13
N LEU A 142 1.32 -11.76 17.17
CA LEU A 142 1.32 -10.85 18.32
C LEU A 142 2.64 -10.91 19.09
N VAL A 143 3.16 -12.11 19.32
CA VAL A 143 4.49 -12.31 19.96
C VAL A 143 5.58 -11.69 19.10
N LEU A 144 5.59 -11.92 17.80
CA LEU A 144 6.54 -11.32 16.85
C LEU A 144 6.45 -9.79 16.87
N GLY A 145 5.26 -9.22 16.82
CA GLY A 145 5.05 -7.77 16.90
C GLY A 145 5.62 -7.19 18.19
N PHE A 146 5.43 -7.89 19.31
CA PHE A 146 5.98 -7.47 20.59
C PHE A 146 7.52 -7.51 20.61
N VAL A 147 8.11 -8.57 20.09
CA VAL A 147 9.58 -8.71 19.98
C VAL A 147 10.14 -7.61 19.06
N MET A 148 9.44 -7.24 17.99
CA MET A 148 9.86 -6.18 17.08
C MET A 148 9.92 -4.80 17.74
N ILE A 149 9.09 -4.50 18.76
CA ILE A 149 9.16 -3.24 19.52
C ILE A 149 10.52 -3.13 20.25
N PHE A 150 10.98 -4.24 20.82
CA PHE A 150 12.25 -4.26 21.58
C PHE A 150 13.48 -4.43 20.68
N SER A 151 13.29 -4.86 19.44
CA SER A 151 14.38 -5.07 18.47
C SER A 151 14.09 -4.35 17.14
N PRO A 152 14.49 -3.08 16.99
CA PRO A 152 14.34 -2.34 15.74
C PRO A 152 15.01 -3.04 14.54
N ALA A 153 16.08 -3.79 14.79
CA ALA A 153 16.75 -4.58 13.75
C ALA A 153 15.82 -5.62 13.13
N LEU A 154 14.96 -6.27 13.92
CA LEU A 154 13.98 -7.24 13.42
C LEU A 154 12.92 -6.53 12.57
N SER A 155 12.49 -5.33 12.95
CA SER A 155 11.57 -4.52 12.15
C SER A 155 12.15 -4.15 10.79
N PHE A 156 13.44 -3.81 10.71
CA PHE A 156 14.12 -3.58 9.43
C PHE A 156 14.20 -4.84 8.56
N VAL A 157 14.49 -6.00 9.15
CA VAL A 157 14.49 -7.28 8.42
C VAL A 157 13.09 -7.57 7.87
N THR A 158 12.05 -7.33 8.66
CA THR A 158 10.66 -7.53 8.24
C THR A 158 10.27 -6.57 7.13
N LEU A 159 10.63 -5.28 7.22
CA LEU A 159 10.41 -4.30 6.13
C LEU A 159 11.09 -4.74 4.85
N ARG A 160 12.32 -5.24 4.94
CA ARG A 160 13.07 -5.76 3.78
C ARG A 160 12.39 -7.00 3.19
N ALA A 161 11.90 -7.91 4.03
CA ALA A 161 11.12 -9.08 3.60
C ALA A 161 9.81 -8.68 2.88
N ILE A 162 9.11 -7.66 3.39
CA ILE A 162 7.92 -7.10 2.74
C ILE A 162 8.27 -6.55 1.35
N CYS A 163 9.40 -5.84 1.20
CA CYS A 163 9.86 -5.36 -0.10
C CYS A 163 10.11 -6.50 -1.09
N TYR A 164 10.71 -7.60 -0.65
CA TYR A 164 10.89 -8.78 -1.51
C TYR A 164 9.56 -9.41 -1.92
N MET A 165 8.61 -9.52 -0.99
CA MET A 165 7.26 -10.04 -1.32
C MET A 165 6.56 -9.14 -2.34
N VAL A 166 6.64 -7.82 -2.17
CA VAL A 166 6.07 -6.85 -3.12
C VAL A 166 6.78 -6.95 -4.47
N ALA A 167 8.10 -7.12 -4.50
CA ALA A 167 8.87 -7.29 -5.74
C ALA A 167 8.40 -8.53 -6.52
N ILE A 168 8.25 -9.67 -5.85
CA ILE A 168 7.74 -10.90 -6.44
C ILE A 168 6.31 -10.70 -6.97
N TYR A 169 5.45 -10.05 -6.16
CA TYR A 169 4.07 -9.75 -6.57
C TYR A 169 4.03 -8.88 -7.83
N LEU A 170 4.86 -7.83 -7.91
CA LEU A 170 4.94 -6.96 -9.08
C LEU A 170 5.38 -7.72 -10.34
N ILE A 171 6.35 -8.65 -10.22
CA ILE A 171 6.79 -9.48 -11.34
C ILE A 171 5.65 -10.40 -11.79
N LEU A 172 4.99 -11.09 -10.88
CA LEU A 172 3.87 -11.98 -11.20
C LEU A 172 2.71 -11.23 -11.87
N PHE A 173 2.34 -10.08 -11.31
CA PHE A 173 1.28 -9.24 -11.87
C PHE A 173 1.67 -8.63 -13.22
N GLY A 174 2.95 -8.32 -13.41
CA GLY A 174 3.49 -7.88 -14.70
C GLY A 174 3.41 -8.99 -15.76
N ILE A 175 3.72 -10.24 -15.41
CA ILE A 175 3.59 -11.41 -16.29
C ILE A 175 2.11 -11.63 -16.64
N GLU A 176 1.21 -11.60 -15.66
CA GLU A 176 -0.23 -11.72 -15.86
C GLU A 176 -0.75 -10.64 -16.84
N SER A 177 -0.31 -9.39 -16.66
CA SER A 177 -0.69 -8.27 -17.54
C SER A 177 -0.24 -8.48 -18.98
N ILE A 178 0.97 -9.03 -19.19
CA ILE A 178 1.47 -9.36 -20.53
C ILE A 178 0.65 -10.50 -21.14
N ILE A 179 0.37 -11.57 -20.39
CA ILE A 179 -0.46 -12.68 -20.85
C ILE A 179 -1.86 -12.18 -21.26
N ALA A 180 -2.46 -11.31 -20.42
CA ALA A 180 -3.74 -10.70 -20.73
C ALA A 180 -3.71 -9.82 -22.00
N ALA A 181 -2.59 -9.11 -22.25
CA ALA A 181 -2.40 -8.36 -23.49
C ALA A 181 -2.39 -9.28 -24.72
N PHE A 182 -1.67 -10.41 -24.67
CA PHE A 182 -1.62 -11.37 -25.75
C PHE A 182 -2.95 -12.13 -25.96
N ALA A 183 -3.64 -12.49 -24.88
CA ALA A 183 -4.93 -13.16 -24.97
C ALA A 183 -5.97 -12.28 -25.66
N ARG A 184 -6.00 -10.98 -25.36
CA ARG A 184 -6.90 -10.01 -26.01
C ARG A 184 -6.54 -9.77 -27.47
N ARG A 185 -5.26 -9.77 -27.83
CA ARG A 185 -4.82 -9.68 -29.22
C ARG A 185 -5.32 -10.85 -30.06
N ASN A 186 -5.41 -12.05 -29.46
CA ASN A 186 -5.80 -13.28 -30.15
C ASN A 186 -7.31 -13.49 -30.24
N SER A 187 -8.13 -12.72 -29.48
CA SER A 187 -9.60 -12.81 -29.52
C SER A 187 -10.23 -11.94 -30.61
N ASP A 188 -9.43 -11.20 -31.37
CA ASP A 188 -9.90 -10.31 -32.43
C ASP A 188 -9.90 -10.98 -33.84
N TRP A 189 -9.82 -12.32 -33.91
CA TRP A 189 -9.93 -13.12 -35.16
C TRP A 189 -11.29 -13.80 -35.30
#